data_4d1dca836c3590389589a3df1fe47c54
#
_entry.id   4d1dca836c3590389589a3df1fe47c54
#
_cell.length_a   1.000
_cell.length_b   1.000
_cell.length_c   1.000
_cell.angle_alpha   90.00
_cell.angle_beta   90.00
_cell.angle_gamma   90.00
#
_symmetry.space_group_name_H-M   'P 1'
#
loop_
_entity.id
_entity.type
_entity.pdbx_description
1 polymer ?
#
loop_
_entity_poly.entity_id
_entity_poly.type
_entity_poly.pdbx_seq_one_letter_code
_entity_poly.pdbx_strand_id
1 'polypeptide(L)'
;MRFNNKTINLQRYPNTANRSLRAWSAADELILETALGLGLEKKKIALMHDTFGAMAVALSTHNPHSIITNASQLKATKLNLANNGLDKKDWEHSNPLNIQSTDIDIALLKIPKSADLFQLYIQQLHATCKSESVILCGFMTRNFTARWKEIAELYFDDVSQSM
;
A
#
# COMPACT_ATOMS: atom_id res chain seq x y z
N MET A 1 -2.22 3.70 15.42
CA MET A 1 -3.29 3.09 14.60
C MET A 1 -3.79 1.82 15.31
N ARG A 2 -5.07 1.53 15.25
CA ARG A 2 -5.61 0.21 15.70
C ARG A 2 -6.01 -0.57 14.45
N PHE A 3 -5.61 -1.82 14.38
CA PHE A 3 -5.94 -2.70 13.26
C PHE A 3 -6.00 -4.15 13.76
N ASN A 4 -7.08 -4.86 13.43
CA ASN A 4 -7.31 -6.26 13.81
C ASN A 4 -7.00 -6.53 15.31
N ASN A 5 -7.59 -5.72 16.20
CA ASN A 5 -7.42 -5.75 17.65
C ASN A 5 -6.00 -5.50 18.19
N LYS A 6 -5.05 -5.10 17.31
CA LYS A 6 -3.69 -4.73 17.70
C LYS A 6 -3.49 -3.21 17.66
N THR A 7 -2.68 -2.70 18.56
CA THR A 7 -2.20 -1.32 18.50
C THR A 7 -0.89 -1.30 17.71
N ILE A 8 -0.85 -0.50 16.65
CA ILE A 8 0.32 -0.32 15.80
C ILE A 8 0.90 1.06 16.07
N ASN A 9 2.18 1.11 16.44
CA ASN A 9 2.93 2.33 16.73
C ASN A 9 3.59 2.87 15.44
N LEU A 10 3.07 3.97 14.90
CA LEU A 10 3.54 4.56 13.65
C LEU A 10 4.04 5.97 13.86
N GLN A 11 5.20 6.26 13.28
CA GLN A 11 5.85 7.56 13.31
C GLN A 11 6.15 8.04 11.89
N ARG A 12 6.01 9.34 11.64
CA ARG A 12 6.42 9.95 10.36
C ARG A 12 7.94 10.04 10.27
N TYR A 13 8.42 9.94 9.04
CA TYR A 13 9.80 10.24 8.71
C TYR A 13 9.85 11.17 7.48
N PRO A 14 10.54 12.31 7.53
CA PRO A 14 11.16 12.91 8.72
C PRO A 14 10.15 13.19 9.84
N ASN A 15 10.64 13.20 11.07
CA ASN A 15 9.81 13.54 12.23
C ASN A 15 9.25 14.97 12.11
N THR A 16 8.09 15.21 12.67
CA THR A 16 7.46 16.53 12.68
C THR A 16 7.02 16.92 14.08
N ALA A 17 7.17 18.19 14.41
CA ALA A 17 6.64 18.75 15.66
C ALA A 17 5.10 18.86 15.64
N ASN A 18 4.48 18.83 14.47
CA ASN A 18 3.03 18.91 14.32
C ASN A 18 2.37 17.58 14.70
N ARG A 19 1.84 17.50 15.92
CA ARG A 19 1.18 16.32 16.49
C ARG A 19 -0.13 15.94 15.79
N SER A 20 -0.73 16.83 15.00
CA SER A 20 -1.94 16.52 14.23
C SER A 20 -1.66 15.68 12.98
N LEU A 21 -0.40 15.62 12.52
CA LEU A 21 0.01 14.88 11.35
C LEU A 21 0.31 13.41 11.71
N ARG A 22 -0.59 12.53 11.37
CA ARG A 22 -0.43 11.08 11.57
C ARG A 22 0.45 10.46 10.48
N ALA A 23 1.04 9.30 10.77
CA ALA A 23 1.77 8.47 9.81
C ALA A 23 0.85 7.56 8.97
N TRP A 24 -0.44 7.67 9.12
CA TRP A 24 -1.48 6.96 8.35
C TRP A 24 -2.69 7.86 8.15
N SER A 25 -3.59 7.47 7.27
CA SER A 25 -4.83 8.17 6.94
C SER A 25 -6.01 7.19 6.94
N ALA A 26 -7.22 7.71 6.86
CA ALA A 26 -8.42 6.88 6.71
C ALA A 26 -8.38 6.01 5.43
N ALA A 27 -7.66 6.44 4.40
CA ALA A 27 -7.47 5.63 3.20
C ALA A 27 -6.64 4.36 3.49
N ASP A 28 -5.60 4.45 4.34
CA ASP A 28 -4.81 3.28 4.76
C ASP A 28 -5.67 2.31 5.57
N GLU A 29 -6.50 2.82 6.49
CA GLU A 29 -7.43 2.02 7.30
C GLU A 29 -8.46 1.31 6.43
N LEU A 30 -9.09 2.01 5.50
CA LEU A 30 -10.09 1.45 4.59
C LEU A 30 -9.52 0.36 3.67
N ILE A 31 -8.34 0.59 3.09
CA ILE A 31 -7.65 -0.42 2.26
C ILE A 31 -7.41 -1.70 3.09
N LEU A 32 -6.88 -1.54 4.30
CA LEU A 32 -6.55 -2.66 5.18
C LEU A 32 -7.80 -3.44 5.61
N GLU A 33 -8.89 -2.76 5.99
CA GLU A 33 -10.16 -3.40 6.36
C GLU A 33 -10.77 -4.14 5.18
N THR A 34 -10.77 -3.53 3.99
CA THR A 34 -11.26 -4.18 2.76
C THR A 34 -10.43 -5.41 2.41
N ALA A 35 -9.11 -5.31 2.52
CA ALA A 35 -8.19 -6.42 2.25
C ALA A 35 -8.45 -7.62 3.17
N LEU A 36 -8.70 -7.39 4.45
CA LEU A 36 -9.07 -8.47 5.39
C LEU A 36 -10.33 -9.21 4.94
N GLY A 37 -11.31 -8.49 4.40
CA GLY A 37 -12.55 -9.08 3.88
C GLY A 37 -12.35 -9.99 2.66
N LEU A 38 -11.26 -9.83 1.92
CA LEU A 38 -10.91 -10.69 0.78
C LEU A 38 -10.24 -12.02 1.18
N GLY A 39 -9.82 -12.16 2.43
CA GLY A 39 -9.06 -13.32 2.90
C GLY A 39 -7.61 -13.30 2.38
N LEU A 40 -6.67 -13.07 3.28
CA LEU A 40 -5.24 -12.87 2.94
C LEU A 40 -4.39 -14.15 3.06
N GLU A 41 -4.96 -15.23 3.56
CA GLU A 41 -4.23 -16.47 3.82
C GLU A 41 -3.67 -17.07 2.53
N LYS A 42 -2.37 -17.36 2.54
CA LYS A 42 -1.61 -17.91 1.41
C LYS A 42 -1.62 -17.05 0.14
N LYS A 43 -1.95 -15.77 0.26
CA LYS A 43 -1.94 -14.81 -0.85
C LYS A 43 -0.61 -14.09 -0.93
N LYS A 44 -0.09 -13.90 -2.15
CA LYS A 44 1.01 -12.98 -2.41
C LYS A 44 0.48 -11.55 -2.45
N ILE A 45 0.92 -10.74 -1.51
CA ILE A 45 0.42 -9.37 -1.31
C ILE A 45 1.51 -8.38 -1.70
N ALA A 46 1.17 -7.41 -2.55
CA ALA A 46 2.03 -6.26 -2.85
C ALA A 46 1.47 -4.98 -2.21
N LEU A 47 2.37 -4.15 -1.69
CA LEU A 47 2.04 -2.85 -1.12
C LEU A 47 2.70 -1.75 -1.93
N MET A 48 1.92 -0.84 -2.50
CA MET A 48 2.43 0.26 -3.29
C MET A 48 2.02 1.61 -2.71
N HIS A 49 2.98 2.55 -2.65
CA HIS A 49 2.80 3.89 -2.10
C HIS A 49 2.38 3.93 -0.62
N ASP A 50 2.82 2.95 0.16
CA ASP A 50 2.69 2.92 1.62
C ASP A 50 3.70 3.90 2.26
N THR A 51 3.34 5.18 2.29
CA THR A 51 4.23 6.31 2.54
C THR A 51 5.09 6.16 3.80
N PHE A 52 4.54 5.59 4.86
CA PHE A 52 5.23 5.43 6.15
C PHE A 52 5.29 3.96 6.62
N GLY A 53 4.89 3.00 5.79
CA GLY A 53 4.91 1.58 6.13
C GLY A 53 3.76 1.14 7.04
N ALA A 54 2.64 1.85 7.02
CA ALA A 54 1.48 1.49 7.84
C ALA A 54 0.88 0.14 7.43
N MET A 55 0.74 -0.09 6.12
CA MET A 55 0.25 -1.37 5.59
C MET A 55 1.27 -2.49 5.80
N ALA A 56 2.57 -2.20 5.61
CA ALA A 56 3.64 -3.18 5.82
C ALA A 56 3.67 -3.68 7.27
N VAL A 57 3.52 -2.79 8.25
CA VAL A 57 3.45 -3.17 9.67
C VAL A 57 2.15 -3.92 9.98
N ALA A 58 1.01 -3.42 9.50
CA ALA A 58 -0.30 -4.03 9.76
C ALA A 58 -0.41 -5.46 9.24
N LEU A 59 0.15 -5.72 8.06
CA LEU A 59 0.10 -7.02 7.36
C LEU A 59 1.36 -7.86 7.52
N SER A 60 2.24 -7.53 8.46
CA SER A 60 3.54 -8.20 8.63
C SER A 60 3.45 -9.72 8.78
N THR A 61 2.36 -10.25 9.35
CA THR A 61 2.13 -11.70 9.48
C THR A 61 1.85 -12.41 8.14
N HIS A 62 1.54 -11.66 7.09
CA HIS A 62 1.29 -12.16 5.74
C HIS A 62 2.50 -11.98 4.80
N ASN A 63 3.62 -11.48 5.30
CA ASN A 63 4.86 -11.23 4.56
C ASN A 63 4.64 -10.45 3.25
N PRO A 64 4.02 -9.26 3.28
CA PRO A 64 3.75 -8.52 2.08
C PRO A 64 5.02 -7.98 1.45
N HIS A 65 5.09 -7.98 0.11
CA HIS A 65 6.16 -7.35 -0.64
C HIS A 65 5.90 -5.84 -0.80
N SER A 66 6.79 -5.00 -0.28
CA SER A 66 6.65 -3.54 -0.34
C SER A 66 7.35 -2.95 -1.56
N ILE A 67 6.64 -2.14 -2.34
CA ILE A 67 7.20 -1.42 -3.48
C ILE A 67 7.56 -0.01 -3.03
N ILE A 68 8.86 0.24 -2.91
CA ILE A 68 9.44 1.45 -2.32
C ILE A 68 9.83 2.44 -3.42
N THR A 69 9.27 3.64 -3.37
CA THR A 69 9.42 4.66 -4.41
C THR A 69 10.50 5.69 -4.12
N ASN A 70 10.87 5.85 -2.84
CA ASN A 70 11.88 6.83 -2.44
C ASN A 70 12.54 6.49 -1.11
N ALA A 71 13.68 7.15 -0.84
CA ALA A 71 14.47 6.91 0.35
C ALA A 71 13.76 7.26 1.68
N SER A 72 12.87 8.26 1.67
CA SER A 72 12.10 8.63 2.86
C SER A 72 11.11 7.54 3.24
N GLN A 73 10.42 6.97 2.26
CA GLN A 73 9.53 5.82 2.44
C GLN A 73 10.30 4.62 3.01
N LEU A 74 11.47 4.29 2.43
CA LEU A 74 12.33 3.21 2.92
C LEU A 74 12.70 3.39 4.41
N LYS A 75 13.14 4.60 4.77
CA LYS A 75 13.53 4.91 6.15
C LYS A 75 12.32 4.87 7.09
N ALA A 76 11.18 5.41 6.68
CA ALA A 76 9.94 5.40 7.45
C ALA A 76 9.46 3.98 7.74
N THR A 77 9.42 3.13 6.71
CA THR A 77 8.99 1.73 6.86
C THR A 77 9.92 0.95 7.79
N LYS A 78 11.25 1.09 7.62
CA LYS A 78 12.24 0.46 8.53
C LYS A 78 12.09 0.93 9.97
N LEU A 79 11.84 2.21 10.20
CA LEU A 79 11.59 2.77 11.52
C LEU A 79 10.33 2.16 12.14
N ASN A 80 9.24 2.11 11.39
CA ASN A 80 7.97 1.64 11.90
C ASN A 80 7.90 0.12 12.09
N LEU A 81 8.60 -0.66 11.29
CA LEU A 81 8.81 -2.09 11.56
C LEU A 81 9.53 -2.28 12.92
N ALA A 82 10.64 -1.55 13.14
CA ALA A 82 11.37 -1.63 14.40
C ALA A 82 10.55 -1.18 15.61
N ASN A 83 9.75 -0.11 15.49
CA ASN A 83 8.87 0.39 16.55
C ASN A 83 7.78 -0.62 16.98
N ASN A 84 7.51 -1.61 16.14
CA ASN A 84 6.56 -2.69 16.40
C ASN A 84 7.22 -4.05 16.65
N GLY A 85 8.56 -4.08 16.87
CA GLY A 85 9.29 -5.30 17.17
C GLY A 85 9.41 -6.29 16.01
N LEU A 86 9.25 -5.82 14.77
CA LEU A 86 9.32 -6.63 13.57
C LEU A 86 10.75 -6.65 13.01
N ASP A 87 11.26 -7.82 12.61
CA ASP A 87 12.58 -7.93 12.01
C ASP A 87 12.57 -7.35 10.59
N LYS A 88 13.54 -6.49 10.31
CA LYS A 88 13.73 -5.89 9.00
C LYS A 88 14.37 -6.83 8.00
N LYS A 89 14.98 -7.92 8.45
CA LYS A 89 15.65 -8.89 7.58
C LYS A 89 14.64 -9.71 6.77
N ASP A 90 13.46 -9.96 7.36
CA ASP A 90 12.40 -10.72 6.72
C ASP A 90 11.46 -9.87 5.89
N TRP A 91 11.68 -8.55 5.85
CA TRP A 91 10.86 -7.63 5.08
C TRP A 91 11.35 -7.51 3.64
N GLU A 92 10.57 -8.02 2.71
CA GLU A 92 10.84 -7.98 1.29
C GLU A 92 10.42 -6.64 0.66
N HIS A 93 11.28 -6.07 -0.16
CA HIS A 93 10.95 -4.84 -0.89
C HIS A 93 11.73 -4.72 -2.20
N SER A 94 11.15 -3.99 -3.15
CA SER A 94 11.77 -3.61 -4.43
C SER A 94 11.38 -2.19 -4.82
N ASN A 95 11.92 -1.68 -5.93
CA ASN A 95 11.49 -0.41 -6.50
C ASN A 95 10.44 -0.61 -7.61
N PRO A 96 9.67 0.42 -7.99
CA PRO A 96 8.59 0.30 -8.98
C PRO A 96 9.06 -0.10 -10.38
N LEU A 97 10.30 0.20 -10.75
CA LEU A 97 10.84 -0.12 -12.08
C LEU A 97 11.42 -1.54 -12.16
N ASN A 98 11.58 -2.20 -11.01
CA ASN A 98 12.10 -3.56 -10.92
C ASN A 98 11.40 -4.29 -9.77
N ILE A 99 10.12 -4.60 -9.95
CA ILE A 99 9.33 -5.36 -8.99
C ILE A 99 9.77 -6.82 -9.08
N GLN A 100 10.38 -7.32 -8.02
CA GLN A 100 10.91 -8.68 -7.97
C GLN A 100 9.84 -9.73 -7.63
N SER A 101 8.72 -9.31 -7.04
CA SER A 101 7.59 -10.19 -6.78
C SER A 101 6.72 -10.30 -8.03
N THR A 102 6.47 -11.51 -8.49
CA THR A 102 5.55 -11.81 -9.59
C THR A 102 4.40 -12.69 -9.09
N ASP A 103 3.39 -12.87 -9.90
CA ASP A 103 2.19 -13.66 -9.54
C ASP A 103 1.51 -13.14 -8.27
N ILE A 104 1.40 -11.81 -8.15
CA ILE A 104 0.72 -11.13 -7.06
C ILE A 104 -0.77 -11.48 -7.11
N ASP A 105 -1.34 -11.86 -5.97
CA ASP A 105 -2.77 -12.16 -5.83
C ASP A 105 -3.58 -10.91 -5.44
N ILE A 106 -3.01 -10.09 -4.55
CA ILE A 106 -3.67 -8.88 -4.05
C ILE A 106 -2.64 -7.75 -4.00
N ALA A 107 -2.96 -6.62 -4.62
CA ALA A 107 -2.17 -5.41 -4.49
C ALA A 107 -2.94 -4.32 -3.72
N LEU A 108 -2.30 -3.68 -2.77
CA LEU A 108 -2.83 -2.56 -2.02
C LEU A 108 -2.10 -1.29 -2.45
N LEU A 109 -2.82 -0.38 -3.07
CA LEU A 109 -2.27 0.86 -3.60
C LEU A 109 -2.95 2.07 -2.97
N LYS A 110 -2.17 2.88 -2.27
CA LYS A 110 -2.63 4.22 -1.89
C LYS A 110 -2.44 5.16 -3.07
N ILE A 111 -3.54 5.71 -3.59
CA ILE A 111 -3.50 6.56 -4.78
C ILE A 111 -2.64 7.80 -4.51
N PRO A 112 -1.59 8.06 -5.33
CA PRO A 112 -0.78 9.26 -5.23
C PRO A 112 -1.54 10.48 -5.76
N LYS A 113 -1.09 11.69 -5.44
CA LYS A 113 -1.70 12.94 -5.96
C LYS A 113 -1.47 13.14 -7.46
N SER A 114 -0.36 12.62 -8.00
CA SER A 114 -0.02 12.73 -9.42
C SER A 114 -0.70 11.63 -10.22
N ALA A 115 -1.42 12.00 -11.27
CA ALA A 115 -2.06 11.06 -12.19
C ALA A 115 -1.02 10.23 -12.97
N ASP A 116 0.09 10.85 -13.38
CA ASP A 116 1.16 10.16 -14.09
C ASP A 116 1.83 9.10 -13.21
N LEU A 117 2.04 9.42 -11.94
CA LEU A 117 2.58 8.46 -10.98
C LEU A 117 1.60 7.31 -10.70
N PHE A 118 0.31 7.61 -10.62
CA PHE A 118 -0.72 6.58 -10.49
C PHE A 118 -0.73 5.66 -11.73
N GLN A 119 -0.67 6.23 -12.92
CA GLN A 119 -0.62 5.46 -14.16
C GLN A 119 0.60 4.53 -14.21
N LEU A 120 1.78 5.02 -13.83
CA LEU A 120 2.98 4.19 -13.70
C LEU A 120 2.76 3.02 -12.73
N TYR A 121 2.17 3.27 -11.57
CA TYR A 121 1.92 2.22 -10.58
C TYR A 121 0.94 1.17 -11.07
N ILE A 122 -0.16 1.61 -11.68
CA ILE A 122 -1.17 0.70 -12.27
C ILE A 122 -0.55 -0.15 -13.37
N GLN A 123 0.26 0.44 -14.24
CA GLN A 123 0.97 -0.27 -15.31
C GLN A 123 1.92 -1.35 -14.74
N GLN A 124 2.68 -1.02 -13.70
CA GLN A 124 3.60 -1.97 -13.06
C GLN A 124 2.86 -3.11 -12.36
N LEU A 125 1.76 -2.80 -11.67
CA LEU A 125 0.93 -3.82 -11.03
C LEU A 125 0.26 -4.72 -12.07
N HIS A 126 -0.26 -4.18 -13.15
CA HIS A 126 -0.81 -4.96 -14.25
C HIS A 126 0.20 -5.98 -14.81
N ALA A 127 1.47 -5.58 -14.94
CA ALA A 127 2.53 -6.45 -15.45
C ALA A 127 2.98 -7.54 -14.48
N THR A 128 2.68 -7.43 -13.18
CA THR A 128 3.17 -8.34 -12.12
C THR A 128 2.07 -9.13 -11.43
N CYS A 129 0.83 -8.73 -11.59
CA CYS A 129 -0.35 -9.41 -11.05
C CYS A 129 -0.79 -10.58 -11.94
N LYS A 130 -1.48 -11.55 -11.35
CA LYS A 130 -2.18 -12.60 -12.10
C LYS A 130 -3.44 -12.02 -12.77
N SER A 131 -4.02 -12.74 -13.71
CA SER A 131 -5.27 -12.34 -14.38
C SER A 131 -6.46 -12.16 -13.43
N GLU A 132 -6.54 -12.97 -12.38
CA GLU A 132 -7.60 -12.95 -11.37
C GLU A 132 -7.25 -12.15 -10.10
N SER A 133 -6.19 -11.35 -10.15
CA SER A 133 -5.75 -10.54 -9.01
C SER A 133 -6.70 -9.40 -8.69
N VAL A 134 -6.76 -9.03 -7.43
CA VAL A 134 -7.50 -7.87 -6.97
C VAL A 134 -6.53 -6.73 -6.64
N ILE A 135 -6.79 -5.54 -7.17
CA ILE A 135 -6.05 -4.33 -6.83
C ILE A 135 -6.97 -3.39 -6.06
N LEU A 136 -6.70 -3.21 -4.78
CA LEU A 136 -7.41 -2.28 -3.93
C LEU A 136 -6.72 -0.92 -3.95
N CYS A 137 -7.41 0.07 -4.50
CA CYS A 137 -6.92 1.45 -4.55
C CYS A 137 -7.65 2.31 -3.52
N GLY A 138 -6.92 2.90 -2.58
CA GLY A 138 -7.47 3.78 -1.55
C GLY A 138 -7.06 5.23 -1.73
N PHE A 139 -7.99 6.15 -1.46
CA PHE A 139 -7.77 7.59 -1.50
C PHE A 139 -8.62 8.32 -0.48
N MET A 140 -8.25 9.56 -0.17
CA MET A 140 -9.10 10.45 0.61
C MET A 140 -10.16 11.04 -0.31
N THR A 141 -11.44 11.01 0.07
CA THR A 141 -12.58 11.48 -0.75
C THR A 141 -12.40 12.87 -1.35
N ARG A 142 -11.79 13.79 -0.60
CA ARG A 142 -11.45 15.15 -1.07
C ARG A 142 -10.45 15.19 -2.25
N ASN A 143 -9.75 14.09 -2.51
CA ASN A 143 -8.76 13.97 -3.58
C ASN A 143 -9.29 13.16 -4.77
N PHE A 144 -10.56 12.74 -4.72
CA PHE A 144 -11.14 11.95 -5.79
C PHE A 144 -11.26 12.78 -7.09
N THR A 145 -10.89 12.18 -8.19
CA THR A 145 -11.17 12.67 -9.54
C THR A 145 -11.54 11.50 -10.44
N ALA A 146 -12.43 11.70 -11.41
CA ALA A 146 -12.78 10.67 -12.38
C ALA A 146 -11.57 10.11 -13.13
N ARG A 147 -10.50 10.92 -13.24
CA ARG A 147 -9.24 10.57 -13.89
C ARG A 147 -8.61 9.28 -13.34
N TRP A 148 -8.75 9.00 -12.04
CA TRP A 148 -8.22 7.75 -11.46
C TRP A 148 -8.89 6.52 -12.04
N LYS A 149 -10.22 6.56 -12.19
CA LYS A 149 -10.99 5.47 -12.78
C LYS A 149 -10.64 5.29 -14.25
N GLU A 150 -10.62 6.37 -15.03
CA GLU A 150 -10.21 6.36 -16.45
C GLU A 150 -8.83 5.70 -16.65
N ILE A 151 -7.85 6.03 -15.80
CA ILE A 151 -6.51 5.43 -15.87
C ILE A 151 -6.57 3.93 -15.56
N ALA A 152 -7.30 3.51 -14.52
CA ALA A 152 -7.41 2.10 -14.16
C ALA A 152 -8.08 1.28 -15.28
N GLU A 153 -9.12 1.81 -15.92
CA GLU A 153 -9.84 1.20 -17.05
C GLU A 153 -8.98 1.01 -18.33
N LEU A 154 -7.81 1.65 -18.41
CA LEU A 154 -6.84 1.37 -19.50
C LEU A 154 -6.13 0.03 -19.33
N TYR A 155 -6.11 -0.53 -18.12
CA TYR A 155 -5.32 -1.73 -17.79
C TYR A 155 -6.16 -2.87 -17.22
N PHE A 156 -7.36 -2.60 -16.70
CA PHE A 156 -8.21 -3.59 -16.04
C PHE A 156 -9.63 -3.54 -16.58
N ASP A 157 -10.22 -4.72 -16.84
CA ASP A 157 -11.56 -4.86 -17.41
C ASP A 157 -12.67 -4.55 -16.42
N ASP A 158 -12.47 -4.87 -15.13
CA ASP A 158 -13.45 -4.63 -14.07
C ASP A 158 -12.91 -3.60 -13.06
N VAL A 159 -13.41 -2.37 -13.18
CA VAL A 159 -13.05 -1.26 -12.30
C VAL A 159 -14.29 -0.73 -11.60
N SER A 160 -14.42 -1.02 -10.33
CA SER A 160 -15.53 -0.58 -9.49
C SER A 160 -15.08 0.42 -8.42
N GLN A 161 -16.00 1.23 -7.94
CA GLN A 161 -15.78 2.16 -6.84
C GLN A 161 -16.81 1.90 -5.74
N SER A 162 -16.33 1.66 -4.53
CA SER A 162 -17.16 1.70 -3.32
C SER A 162 -17.15 3.12 -2.72
N MET A 163 -18.28 3.56 -2.22
CA MET A 163 -18.42 4.81 -1.47
C MET A 163 -18.50 4.51 0.02
#